data_ce9357be5780cd2f6ba299285d12a4e2
#
_entry.id   ce9357be5780cd2f6ba299285d12a4e2
#
_cell.length_a   1.000
_cell.length_b   1.000
_cell.length_c   1.000
_cell.angle_alpha   90.00
_cell.angle_beta   90.00
_cell.angle_gamma   90.00
#
_symmetry.space_group_name_H-M   'P 1'
#
loop_
_entity.id
_entity.type
_entity.pdbx_description
1 polymer ?
#
loop_
_entity_poly.entity_id
_entity_poly.type
_entity_poly.pdbx_seq_one_letter_code
_entity_poly.pdbx_strand_id
1 'polypeptide(L)'
;MTRYRNWHRWPGRTLRTLIPRRIRRMILIPLVMLALGTVAYPAIEGGEWTLFDGLYMTVITLTTLGYSELHPPLSTPGRVFTIFLAIGGIFVLFYIATDVVRSIITGELQELVGKERMADRLKHMEGHTIVCGFGRMGKTVCDELERMQQPFVVIDPAPPGDEWPHALGIRLQGDAAEDHVLRHAGIERARALVTVVGSDANNLYISLSARLLNPALVIIARAEEAEAEAKLLKVGVNKVISPYLEGGHRAVQSIFKPSLQHFVDQVTRSELIDLTIEEFPVQSGCELAGQTVGQTRLRSQFGITILGIVQADGKLAIAPSGDETIEAGTTLIAIGLRQQLQAAVALTQSAQSANASK
;
A
#
# COMPACT_ATOMS: atom_id res chain seq x y z
N MET A 1 10.58 6.31 -28.73
CA MET A 1 11.93 5.87 -28.30
C MET A 1 12.32 6.73 -27.11
N THR A 2 11.92 6.35 -25.91
CA THR A 2 12.14 7.12 -24.66
C THR A 2 13.08 6.30 -23.79
N ARG A 3 14.19 6.91 -23.40
CA ARG A 3 15.30 6.32 -22.64
C ARG A 3 14.81 5.66 -21.34
N TYR A 4 14.82 4.35 -21.27
CA TYR A 4 14.77 3.59 -20.01
C TYR A 4 16.07 3.84 -19.26
N ARG A 5 15.99 4.61 -18.19
CA ARG A 5 17.10 4.91 -17.30
C ARG A 5 17.16 3.79 -16.27
N ASN A 6 18.24 2.99 -16.35
CA ASN A 6 18.60 1.87 -15.48
C ASN A 6 18.39 2.15 -13.98
N TRP A 7 17.42 1.50 -13.38
CA TRP A 7 17.15 1.48 -11.94
C TRP A 7 17.68 0.20 -11.28
N HIS A 8 18.63 -0.48 -11.92
CA HIS A 8 19.31 -1.63 -11.35
C HIS A 8 20.36 -1.16 -10.34
N ARG A 9 20.05 -1.28 -9.08
CA ARG A 9 20.88 -1.53 -7.91
C ARG A 9 20.32 -0.79 -6.70
N TRP A 10 19.73 -1.55 -5.79
CA TRP A 10 19.70 -1.17 -4.39
C TRP A 10 21.04 -1.59 -3.78
N PRO A 11 22.04 -0.69 -3.61
CA PRO A 11 23.25 -1.01 -2.89
C PRO A 11 22.93 -1.01 -1.41
N GLY A 12 23.56 -1.93 -0.67
CA GLY A 12 23.64 -1.84 0.79
C GLY A 12 24.00 -0.39 1.17
N ARG A 13 23.10 0.29 1.87
CA ARG A 13 23.16 1.74 2.12
C ARG A 13 24.33 2.04 3.05
N THR A 14 25.45 2.51 2.51
CA THR A 14 26.38 3.33 3.26
C THR A 14 25.72 4.70 3.50
N LEU A 15 25.93 5.34 4.65
CA LEU A 15 25.42 6.67 5.03
C LEU A 15 25.59 7.76 3.93
N ARG A 16 26.47 7.54 2.97
CA ARG A 16 26.76 8.45 1.83
C ARG A 16 25.64 8.58 0.80
N THR A 17 24.67 7.65 0.73
CA THR A 17 23.58 7.68 -0.27
C THR A 17 22.27 8.26 0.27
N LEU A 18 22.17 8.51 1.58
CA LEU A 18 20.98 9.04 2.25
C LEU A 18 20.81 10.56 2.11
N ILE A 19 21.90 11.31 1.85
CA ILE A 19 21.84 12.77 1.78
C ILE A 19 21.76 13.19 0.31
N PRO A 20 20.65 13.80 -0.14
CA PRO A 20 20.53 14.36 -1.48
C PRO A 20 21.73 15.27 -1.81
N ARG A 21 22.20 15.23 -3.05
CA ARG A 21 23.33 16.06 -3.51
C ARG A 21 23.15 17.54 -3.20
N ARG A 22 21.91 18.03 -3.06
CA ARG A 22 21.57 19.40 -2.68
C ARG A 22 21.91 19.69 -1.22
N ILE A 23 21.40 18.87 -0.29
CA ILE A 23 21.69 19.04 1.16
C ILE A 23 23.19 19.00 1.41
N ARG A 24 23.91 18.13 0.72
CA ARG A 24 25.37 18.07 0.82
C ARG A 24 26.05 19.39 0.37
N ARG A 25 25.56 20.05 -0.68
CA ARG A 25 26.07 21.36 -1.12
C ARG A 25 25.73 22.47 -0.14
N MET A 26 24.53 22.47 0.44
CA MET A 26 24.11 23.45 1.45
C MET A 26 25.02 23.45 2.67
N ILE A 27 25.54 22.28 3.08
CA ILE A 27 26.46 22.15 4.21
C ILE A 27 27.90 22.41 3.78
N LEU A 28 28.29 21.93 2.62
CA LEU A 28 29.68 22.00 2.15
C LEU A 28 30.14 23.42 1.81
N ILE A 29 29.28 24.23 1.20
CA ILE A 29 29.65 25.60 0.77
C ILE A 29 29.99 26.50 1.97
N PRO A 30 29.14 26.64 3.01
CA PRO A 30 29.47 27.40 4.21
C PRO A 30 30.73 26.88 4.91
N LEU A 31 30.88 25.55 4.95
CA LEU A 31 32.02 24.91 5.62
C LEU A 31 33.33 25.19 4.88
N VAL A 32 33.33 25.22 3.56
CA VAL A 32 34.47 25.63 2.73
C VAL A 32 34.79 27.11 2.92
N MET A 33 33.75 27.98 2.95
CA MET A 33 33.96 29.41 3.22
C MET A 33 34.54 29.66 4.63
N LEU A 34 34.03 28.91 5.62
CA LEU A 34 34.56 28.97 7.00
C LEU A 34 36.03 28.56 7.05
N ALA A 35 36.37 27.43 6.43
CA ALA A 35 37.76 26.95 6.38
C ALA A 35 38.66 27.94 5.63
N LEU A 36 38.21 28.47 4.49
CA LEU A 36 38.97 29.45 3.70
C LEU A 36 39.22 30.71 4.49
N GLY A 37 38.22 31.30 5.14
CA GLY A 37 38.38 32.50 5.94
C GLY A 37 39.28 32.28 7.16
N THR A 38 39.11 31.14 7.83
CA THR A 38 39.97 30.77 8.99
C THR A 38 41.45 30.78 8.65
N VAL A 39 41.82 30.34 7.44
CA VAL A 39 43.23 30.28 7.00
C VAL A 39 43.66 31.60 6.33
N ALA A 40 42.77 32.27 5.62
CA ALA A 40 43.08 33.44 4.86
C ALA A 40 43.42 34.68 5.72
N TYR A 41 42.70 34.93 6.83
CA TYR A 41 42.98 36.07 7.70
C TYR A 41 44.38 36.04 8.29
N PRO A 42 44.83 34.99 8.96
CA PRO A 42 46.21 34.92 9.45
C PRO A 42 47.26 34.99 8.34
N ALA A 43 46.95 34.43 7.16
CA ALA A 43 47.86 34.49 6.02
C ALA A 43 48.03 35.93 5.43
N ILE A 44 46.96 36.72 5.49
CA ILE A 44 46.94 38.14 4.97
C ILE A 44 47.54 39.09 6.02
N GLU A 45 47.10 38.97 7.26
CA GLU A 45 47.50 39.91 8.32
C GLU A 45 48.87 39.56 8.96
N GLY A 46 49.28 38.30 8.97
CA GLY A 46 50.57 37.87 9.55
C GLY A 46 50.68 38.14 11.06
N GLY A 47 51.88 38.02 11.56
CA GLY A 47 52.26 38.49 12.90
C GLY A 47 51.49 37.88 14.07
N GLU A 48 50.62 38.63 14.68
CA GLU A 48 49.87 38.24 15.91
C GLU A 48 48.56 37.51 15.66
N TRP A 49 48.11 37.38 14.39
CA TRP A 49 46.81 36.74 14.06
C TRP A 49 46.92 35.21 14.15
N THR A 50 46.10 34.63 15.03
CA THR A 50 45.98 33.18 15.18
C THR A 50 44.90 32.59 14.26
N LEU A 51 44.93 31.28 14.07
CA LEU A 51 43.83 30.59 13.37
C LEU A 51 42.46 30.79 14.06
N PHE A 52 42.44 30.98 15.38
CA PHE A 52 41.24 31.25 16.14
C PHE A 52 40.69 32.65 15.84
N ASP A 53 41.56 33.65 15.68
CA ASP A 53 41.17 35.00 15.27
C ASP A 53 40.57 35.00 13.85
N GLY A 54 41.20 34.24 12.94
CA GLY A 54 40.66 34.03 11.59
C GLY A 54 39.32 33.34 11.58
N LEU A 55 39.13 32.32 12.42
CA LEU A 55 37.82 31.64 12.59
C LEU A 55 36.78 32.61 13.16
N TYR A 56 37.11 33.35 14.20
CA TYR A 56 36.22 34.30 14.82
C TYR A 56 35.74 35.36 13.83
N MET A 57 36.67 36.02 13.12
CA MET A 57 36.36 37.02 12.09
C MET A 57 35.49 36.44 10.97
N THR A 58 35.80 35.22 10.54
CA THR A 58 34.97 34.56 9.50
C THR A 58 33.57 34.27 9.98
N VAL A 59 33.40 33.78 11.21
CA VAL A 59 32.06 33.49 11.78
C VAL A 59 31.25 34.76 11.92
N ILE A 60 31.79 35.84 12.50
CA ILE A 60 31.02 37.10 12.70
C ILE A 60 30.69 37.78 11.38
N THR A 61 31.52 37.58 10.33
CA THR A 61 31.26 38.11 8.97
C THR A 61 30.19 37.29 8.26
N LEU A 62 30.30 35.96 8.25
CA LEU A 62 29.32 35.08 7.58
C LEU A 62 27.95 35.08 8.26
N THR A 63 27.92 35.23 9.60
CA THR A 63 26.66 35.34 10.37
C THR A 63 26.08 36.76 10.34
N THR A 64 26.72 37.69 9.68
CA THR A 64 26.30 39.12 9.59
C THR A 64 26.20 39.82 10.94
N LEU A 65 26.87 39.31 12.00
CA LEU A 65 26.84 39.90 13.34
C LEU A 65 27.60 41.23 13.39
N GLY A 66 28.72 41.32 12.67
CA GLY A 66 29.42 42.58 12.44
C GLY A 66 29.92 43.31 13.71
N TYR A 67 30.37 42.54 14.75
CA TYR A 67 31.05 43.16 15.90
C TYR A 67 32.26 43.95 15.45
N SER A 68 33.06 44.51 16.33
CA SER A 68 34.26 45.26 15.99
C SER A 68 35.37 44.39 15.40
N GLU A 69 36.30 45.01 14.66
CA GLU A 69 37.57 44.41 14.26
C GLU A 69 38.38 44.00 15.50
N LEU A 70 39.11 42.89 15.41
CA LEU A 70 40.05 42.47 16.46
C LEU A 70 41.24 43.46 16.51
N HIS A 71 41.90 43.52 17.66
CA HIS A 71 43.16 44.27 17.75
C HIS A 71 44.37 43.33 17.46
N PRO A 72 45.27 43.74 16.55
CA PRO A 72 45.32 45.00 15.74
C PRO A 72 44.24 45.06 14.67
N PRO A 73 43.83 46.28 14.20
CA PRO A 73 42.84 46.47 13.17
C PRO A 73 43.32 45.88 11.85
N LEU A 74 42.35 45.42 11.02
CA LEU A 74 42.63 44.82 9.72
C LEU A 74 43.42 45.74 8.80
N SER A 75 44.41 45.18 8.12
CA SER A 75 45.10 45.82 7.02
C SER A 75 44.18 46.11 5.83
N THR A 76 44.62 46.95 4.88
CA THR A 76 43.83 47.22 3.66
C THR A 76 43.52 45.94 2.87
N PRO A 77 44.45 44.97 2.65
CA PRO A 77 44.14 43.69 2.02
C PRO A 77 43.13 42.86 2.81
N GLY A 78 43.23 42.83 4.16
CA GLY A 78 42.26 42.12 4.99
C GLY A 78 40.85 42.70 4.91
N ARG A 79 40.71 44.04 4.87
CA ARG A 79 39.40 44.71 4.65
C ARG A 79 38.83 44.36 3.32
N VAL A 80 39.62 44.35 2.25
CA VAL A 80 39.16 43.96 0.89
C VAL A 80 38.70 42.49 0.90
N PHE A 81 39.47 41.61 1.52
CA PHE A 81 39.06 40.18 1.69
C PHE A 81 37.75 40.07 2.44
N THR A 82 37.59 40.82 3.55
CA THR A 82 36.34 40.81 4.36
C THR A 82 35.13 41.25 3.53
N ILE A 83 35.28 42.24 2.65
CA ILE A 83 34.19 42.67 1.74
C ILE A 83 33.77 41.53 0.82
N PHE A 84 34.71 40.85 0.18
CA PHE A 84 34.40 39.69 -0.67
C PHE A 84 33.75 38.53 0.10
N LEU A 85 34.28 38.26 1.30
CA LEU A 85 33.74 37.21 2.18
C LEU A 85 32.30 37.55 2.63
N ALA A 86 32.04 38.80 3.00
CA ALA A 86 30.72 39.27 3.41
C ALA A 86 29.70 39.18 2.26
N ILE A 87 30.06 39.69 1.06
CA ILE A 87 29.21 39.59 -0.11
C ILE A 87 28.92 38.11 -0.45
N GLY A 88 29.96 37.29 -0.52
CA GLY A 88 29.81 35.84 -0.76
C GLY A 88 28.95 35.13 0.30
N GLY A 89 29.15 35.49 1.56
CA GLY A 89 28.37 34.96 2.69
C GLY A 89 26.89 35.28 2.59
N ILE A 90 26.55 36.54 2.22
CA ILE A 90 25.16 36.93 2.02
C ILE A 90 24.50 36.13 0.89
N PHE A 91 25.16 35.96 -0.24
CA PHE A 91 24.64 35.15 -1.34
C PHE A 91 24.41 33.68 -0.94
N VAL A 92 25.35 33.09 -0.18
CA VAL A 92 25.20 31.73 0.33
C VAL A 92 24.05 31.62 1.33
N LEU A 93 23.88 32.62 2.21
CA LEU A 93 22.77 32.65 3.17
C LEU A 93 21.41 32.69 2.44
N PHE A 94 21.27 33.58 1.44
CA PHE A 94 20.05 33.65 0.63
C PHE A 94 19.79 32.36 -0.17
N TYR A 95 20.84 31.75 -0.72
CA TYR A 95 20.72 30.49 -1.43
C TYR A 95 20.18 29.39 -0.49
N ILE A 96 20.74 29.25 0.72
CA ILE A 96 20.29 28.28 1.72
C ILE A 96 18.86 28.56 2.16
N ALA A 97 18.53 29.83 2.47
CA ALA A 97 17.19 30.21 2.88
C ALA A 97 16.14 29.88 1.80
N THR A 98 16.44 30.21 0.55
CA THR A 98 15.54 29.92 -0.59
C THR A 98 15.35 28.41 -0.78
N ASP A 99 16.41 27.61 -0.63
CA ASP A 99 16.35 26.15 -0.82
C ASP A 99 15.61 25.48 0.34
N VAL A 100 15.74 25.98 1.58
CA VAL A 100 14.94 25.54 2.74
C VAL A 100 13.47 25.83 2.53
N VAL A 101 13.10 27.06 2.16
CA VAL A 101 11.71 27.43 1.86
C VAL A 101 11.15 26.55 0.75
N ARG A 102 11.90 26.33 -0.30
CA ARG A 102 11.51 25.45 -1.39
C ARG A 102 11.29 24.01 -0.91
N SER A 103 12.20 23.46 -0.09
CA SER A 103 12.06 22.09 0.46
C SER A 103 10.81 21.91 1.33
N ILE A 104 10.40 22.98 2.04
CA ILE A 104 9.16 22.99 2.82
C ILE A 104 7.95 23.01 1.88
N ILE A 105 7.95 23.89 0.87
CA ILE A 105 6.84 24.04 -0.08
C ILE A 105 6.68 22.79 -0.95
N THR A 106 7.79 22.18 -1.40
CA THR A 106 7.75 20.96 -2.24
C THR A 106 7.48 19.68 -1.48
N GLY A 107 7.41 19.71 -0.14
CA GLY A 107 7.15 18.51 0.66
C GLY A 107 8.26 17.45 0.65
N GLU A 108 9.45 17.76 0.10
CA GLU A 108 10.56 16.80 0.00
C GLU A 108 10.93 16.18 1.36
N LEU A 109 10.83 16.94 2.45
CA LEU A 109 11.07 16.44 3.81
C LEU A 109 9.96 15.50 4.29
N GLN A 110 8.71 15.77 3.94
CA GLN A 110 7.56 14.90 4.27
C GLN A 110 7.65 13.57 3.53
N GLU A 111 8.11 13.60 2.27
CA GLU A 111 8.30 12.39 1.47
C GLU A 111 9.38 11.45 2.04
N LEU A 112 10.49 12.00 2.56
CA LEU A 112 11.55 11.20 3.19
C LEU A 112 11.06 10.53 4.48
N VAL A 113 10.39 11.27 5.36
CA VAL A 113 9.81 10.74 6.60
C VAL A 113 8.66 9.76 6.30
N GLY A 114 7.86 10.06 5.27
CA GLY A 114 6.78 9.18 4.81
C GLY A 114 7.30 7.83 4.31
N LYS A 115 8.38 7.80 3.54
CA LYS A 115 9.00 6.56 3.03
C LYS A 115 9.54 5.66 4.15
N GLU A 116 10.15 6.23 5.20
CA GLU A 116 10.62 5.45 6.34
C GLU A 116 9.45 4.82 7.13
N ARG A 117 8.42 5.61 7.43
CA ARG A 117 7.20 5.11 8.09
C ARG A 117 6.48 4.06 7.26
N MET A 118 6.40 4.25 5.94
CA MET A 118 5.81 3.29 5.01
C MET A 118 6.61 1.98 4.99
N ALA A 119 7.94 2.03 4.91
CA ALA A 119 8.79 0.86 4.94
C ALA A 119 8.67 0.08 6.26
N ASP A 120 8.51 0.79 7.38
CA ASP A 120 8.32 0.18 8.69
C ASP A 120 6.94 -0.48 8.83
N ARG A 121 5.87 0.20 8.39
CA ARG A 121 4.52 -0.40 8.32
C ARG A 121 4.51 -1.67 7.48
N LEU A 122 5.18 -1.65 6.31
CA LEU A 122 5.22 -2.77 5.40
C LEU A 122 5.94 -4.00 5.99
N LYS A 123 6.98 -3.79 6.79
CA LYS A 123 7.71 -4.88 7.48
C LYS A 123 6.84 -5.63 8.49
N HIS A 124 5.92 -4.94 9.15
CA HIS A 124 5.06 -5.50 10.19
C HIS A 124 3.67 -5.90 9.68
N MET A 125 3.40 -5.71 8.37
CA MET A 125 2.11 -6.06 7.78
C MET A 125 2.04 -7.56 7.51
N GLU A 126 0.99 -8.20 8.03
CA GLU A 126 0.70 -9.62 7.86
C GLU A 126 -0.75 -9.83 7.45
N GLY A 127 -1.05 -10.93 6.75
CA GLY A 127 -2.41 -11.25 6.32
C GLY A 127 -3.03 -10.25 5.33
N HIS A 128 -2.24 -9.36 4.77
CA HIS A 128 -2.69 -8.33 3.83
C HIS A 128 -2.91 -8.88 2.42
N THR A 129 -3.58 -8.10 1.59
CA THR A 129 -3.77 -8.38 0.16
C THR A 129 -2.77 -7.57 -0.68
N ILE A 130 -2.10 -8.21 -1.62
CA ILE A 130 -1.24 -7.53 -2.60
C ILE A 130 -2.06 -7.29 -3.88
N VAL A 131 -2.11 -6.05 -4.36
CA VAL A 131 -2.79 -5.67 -5.60
C VAL A 131 -1.74 -5.25 -6.63
N CYS A 132 -1.60 -6.02 -7.71
CA CYS A 132 -0.67 -5.73 -8.80
C CYS A 132 -1.38 -4.98 -9.91
N GLY A 133 -1.02 -3.70 -10.09
CA GLY A 133 -1.62 -2.75 -11.03
C GLY A 133 -2.65 -1.82 -10.36
N PHE A 134 -2.46 -0.50 -10.53
CA PHE A 134 -3.35 0.55 -10.02
C PHE A 134 -4.09 1.28 -11.14
N GLY A 135 -4.51 0.50 -12.16
CA GLY A 135 -5.41 0.96 -13.20
C GLY A 135 -6.88 1.01 -12.72
N ARG A 136 -7.82 1.09 -13.66
CA ARG A 136 -9.27 1.16 -13.35
C ARG A 136 -9.73 0.04 -12.41
N MET A 137 -9.41 -1.21 -12.72
CA MET A 137 -9.80 -2.36 -11.91
C MET A 137 -9.07 -2.38 -10.56
N GLY A 138 -7.76 -2.08 -10.56
CA GLY A 138 -6.99 -2.03 -9.31
C GLY A 138 -7.50 -0.99 -8.33
N LYS A 139 -7.90 0.19 -8.80
CA LYS A 139 -8.55 1.21 -7.97
C LYS A 139 -9.83 0.69 -7.32
N THR A 140 -10.72 0.07 -8.11
CA THR A 140 -11.96 -0.51 -7.59
C THR A 140 -11.69 -1.59 -6.53
N VAL A 141 -10.66 -2.43 -6.75
CA VAL A 141 -10.26 -3.45 -5.75
C VAL A 141 -9.77 -2.79 -4.46
N CYS A 142 -8.97 -1.72 -4.57
CA CYS A 142 -8.46 -1.00 -3.41
C CYS A 142 -9.58 -0.29 -2.63
N ASP A 143 -10.52 0.36 -3.32
CA ASP A 143 -11.69 1.01 -2.72
C ASP A 143 -12.52 0.00 -1.92
N GLU A 144 -12.72 -1.20 -2.48
CA GLU A 144 -13.48 -2.26 -1.83
C GLU A 144 -12.73 -2.85 -0.62
N LEU A 145 -11.40 -3.06 -0.71
CA LEU A 145 -10.59 -3.50 0.42
C LEU A 145 -10.61 -2.48 1.56
N GLU A 146 -10.53 -1.17 1.24
CA GLU A 146 -10.65 -0.11 2.23
C GLU A 146 -12.02 -0.11 2.90
N ARG A 147 -13.11 -0.26 2.12
CA ARG A 147 -14.48 -0.37 2.64
C ARG A 147 -14.64 -1.57 3.58
N MET A 148 -14.02 -2.70 3.25
CA MET A 148 -14.00 -3.91 4.06
C MET A 148 -13.00 -3.85 5.24
N GLN A 149 -12.32 -2.71 5.43
CA GLN A 149 -11.31 -2.51 6.47
C GLN A 149 -10.16 -3.56 6.41
N GLN A 150 -9.79 -3.99 5.20
CA GLN A 150 -8.70 -4.95 4.99
C GLN A 150 -7.42 -4.23 4.61
N PRO A 151 -6.27 -4.55 5.23
CA PRO A 151 -4.99 -3.96 4.86
C PRO A 151 -4.51 -4.48 3.50
N PHE A 152 -3.91 -3.60 2.70
CA PHE A 152 -3.42 -3.99 1.39
C PHE A 152 -2.16 -3.23 0.96
N VAL A 153 -1.44 -3.81 0.01
CA VAL A 153 -0.26 -3.24 -0.64
C VAL A 153 -0.51 -3.19 -2.15
N VAL A 154 -0.36 -2.02 -2.75
CA VAL A 154 -0.47 -1.86 -4.20
C VAL A 154 0.92 -1.79 -4.81
N ILE A 155 1.16 -2.56 -5.87
CA ILE A 155 2.36 -2.49 -6.70
C ILE A 155 1.99 -1.91 -8.05
N ASP A 156 2.59 -0.78 -8.42
CA ASP A 156 2.37 -0.16 -9.72
C ASP A 156 3.64 0.55 -10.20
N PRO A 157 4.05 0.45 -11.48
CA PRO A 157 5.25 1.10 -11.99
C PRO A 157 5.12 2.63 -12.10
N ALA A 158 3.90 3.15 -12.19
CA ALA A 158 3.68 4.59 -12.23
C ALA A 158 4.05 5.23 -10.89
N PRO A 159 4.64 6.43 -10.90
CA PRO A 159 4.91 7.16 -9.67
C PRO A 159 3.59 7.42 -8.91
N PRO A 160 3.63 7.43 -7.57
CA PRO A 160 2.47 7.85 -6.79
C PRO A 160 2.09 9.28 -7.20
N GLY A 161 0.78 9.51 -7.38
CA GLY A 161 0.26 10.87 -7.53
C GLY A 161 0.36 11.64 -6.21
N ASP A 162 0.02 12.93 -6.25
CA ASP A 162 0.17 13.83 -5.10
C ASP A 162 -0.69 13.42 -3.89
N GLU A 163 -1.77 12.67 -4.12
CA GLU A 163 -2.68 12.19 -3.08
C GLU A 163 -2.83 10.66 -3.12
N TRP A 164 -2.63 10.03 -1.97
CA TRP A 164 -2.95 8.62 -1.75
C TRP A 164 -4.19 8.53 -0.85
N PRO A 165 -5.37 8.16 -1.38
CA PRO A 165 -6.63 8.27 -0.65
C PRO A 165 -6.88 7.15 0.37
N HIS A 166 -6.04 6.11 0.41
CA HIS A 166 -6.29 4.91 1.19
C HIS A 166 -5.46 4.89 2.49
N ALA A 167 -6.12 4.93 3.64
CA ALA A 167 -5.48 4.92 4.96
C ALA A 167 -4.87 3.55 5.31
N LEU A 168 -5.53 2.46 4.90
CA LEU A 168 -5.11 1.08 5.14
C LEU A 168 -4.16 0.56 4.06
N GLY A 169 -4.10 1.23 2.91
CA GLY A 169 -3.30 0.85 1.76
C GLY A 169 -1.88 1.42 1.81
N ILE A 170 -0.92 0.63 1.36
CA ILE A 170 0.45 1.07 1.08
C ILE A 170 0.70 0.98 -0.42
N ARG A 171 1.22 2.05 -1.03
CA ARG A 171 1.61 2.03 -2.45
C ARG A 171 3.11 1.83 -2.60
N LEU A 172 3.49 0.78 -3.30
CA LEU A 172 4.86 0.44 -3.66
C LEU A 172 5.07 0.70 -5.15
N GLN A 173 6.00 1.58 -5.49
CA GLN A 173 6.37 1.81 -6.88
C GLN A 173 7.31 0.70 -7.35
N GLY A 174 6.92 -0.05 -8.38
CA GLY A 174 7.74 -1.13 -8.95
C GLY A 174 6.99 -1.95 -9.99
N ASP A 175 7.71 -2.84 -10.62
CA ASP A 175 7.13 -3.84 -11.52
C ASP A 175 6.82 -5.11 -10.72
N ALA A 176 5.57 -5.52 -10.67
CA ALA A 176 5.13 -6.74 -9.97
C ALA A 176 5.65 -8.03 -10.62
N ALA A 177 6.16 -7.97 -11.85
CA ALA A 177 6.84 -9.09 -12.49
C ALA A 177 8.22 -9.38 -11.88
N GLU A 178 8.78 -8.46 -11.08
CA GLU A 178 10.07 -8.66 -10.44
C GLU A 178 9.91 -9.29 -9.05
N ASP A 179 10.49 -10.47 -8.82
CA ASP A 179 10.39 -11.22 -7.55
C ASP A 179 10.80 -10.38 -6.33
N HIS A 180 11.82 -9.52 -6.46
CA HIS A 180 12.28 -8.68 -5.37
C HIS A 180 11.23 -7.64 -4.95
N VAL A 181 10.38 -7.16 -5.88
CA VAL A 181 9.28 -6.24 -5.60
C VAL A 181 8.16 -6.97 -4.85
N LEU A 182 7.81 -8.20 -5.28
CA LEU A 182 6.84 -9.04 -4.57
C LEU A 182 7.31 -9.38 -3.15
N ARG A 183 8.59 -9.71 -2.96
CA ARG A 183 9.17 -9.94 -1.62
C ARG A 183 9.14 -8.67 -0.78
N HIS A 184 9.43 -7.52 -1.37
CA HIS A 184 9.36 -6.24 -0.66
C HIS A 184 7.92 -5.91 -0.25
N ALA A 185 6.94 -6.28 -1.06
CA ALA A 185 5.51 -6.18 -0.73
C ALA A 185 5.07 -7.18 0.37
N GLY A 186 5.94 -8.08 0.82
CA GLY A 186 5.65 -9.04 1.88
C GLY A 186 4.85 -10.26 1.42
N ILE A 187 5.04 -10.74 0.19
CA ILE A 187 4.27 -11.83 -0.40
C ILE A 187 4.26 -13.11 0.46
N GLU A 188 5.36 -13.36 1.19
CA GLU A 188 5.50 -14.54 2.06
C GLU A 188 4.55 -14.49 3.28
N ARG A 189 4.10 -13.28 3.66
CA ARG A 189 3.17 -13.03 4.79
C ARG A 189 1.79 -12.58 4.32
N ALA A 190 1.60 -12.39 3.01
CA ALA A 190 0.33 -11.98 2.43
C ALA A 190 -0.68 -13.14 2.47
N ARG A 191 -1.97 -12.78 2.64
CA ARG A 191 -3.10 -13.71 2.54
C ARG A 191 -3.51 -13.93 1.09
N ALA A 192 -3.49 -12.89 0.28
CA ALA A 192 -3.97 -12.93 -1.10
C ALA A 192 -3.17 -12.02 -2.02
N LEU A 193 -3.20 -12.34 -3.32
CA LEU A 193 -2.70 -11.50 -4.39
C LEU A 193 -3.76 -11.34 -5.47
N VAL A 194 -3.99 -10.10 -5.90
CA VAL A 194 -4.90 -9.76 -6.99
C VAL A 194 -4.08 -9.11 -8.10
N THR A 195 -3.89 -9.80 -9.21
CA THR A 195 -3.17 -9.27 -10.37
C THR A 195 -4.13 -8.81 -11.46
N VAL A 196 -4.11 -7.51 -11.73
CA VAL A 196 -5.03 -6.81 -12.65
C VAL A 196 -4.28 -5.85 -13.58
N VAL A 197 -3.03 -6.20 -13.90
CA VAL A 197 -2.24 -5.43 -14.87
C VAL A 197 -2.83 -5.55 -16.28
N GLY A 198 -2.46 -4.63 -17.18
CA GLY A 198 -3.07 -4.51 -18.51
C GLY A 198 -2.65 -5.58 -19.53
N SER A 199 -1.96 -6.64 -19.13
CA SER A 199 -1.46 -7.69 -20.02
C SER A 199 -1.66 -9.07 -19.40
N ASP A 200 -2.32 -9.98 -20.12
CA ASP A 200 -2.54 -11.36 -19.69
C ASP A 200 -1.21 -12.11 -19.48
N ALA A 201 -0.21 -11.85 -20.34
CA ALA A 201 1.13 -12.42 -20.19
C ALA A 201 1.78 -11.99 -18.87
N ASN A 202 1.65 -10.72 -18.49
CA ASN A 202 2.17 -10.22 -17.20
C ASN A 202 1.38 -10.78 -16.04
N ASN A 203 0.05 -10.87 -16.12
CA ASN A 203 -0.78 -11.49 -15.08
C ASN A 203 -0.38 -12.96 -14.88
N LEU A 204 -0.11 -13.70 -15.95
CA LEU A 204 0.37 -15.07 -15.89
C LEU A 204 1.75 -15.17 -15.21
N TYR A 205 2.70 -14.31 -15.60
CA TYR A 205 4.05 -14.31 -15.04
C TYR A 205 4.03 -13.93 -13.54
N ILE A 206 3.31 -12.87 -13.17
CA ILE A 206 3.13 -12.45 -11.78
C ILE A 206 2.51 -13.58 -10.95
N SER A 207 1.47 -14.25 -11.47
CA SER A 207 0.81 -15.36 -10.78
C SER A 207 1.74 -16.54 -10.55
N LEU A 208 2.57 -16.88 -11.55
CA LEU A 208 3.56 -17.94 -11.43
C LEU A 208 4.61 -17.60 -10.37
N SER A 209 5.21 -16.41 -10.43
CA SER A 209 6.16 -15.93 -9.43
C SER A 209 5.55 -15.92 -8.04
N ALA A 210 4.31 -15.44 -7.90
CA ALA A 210 3.59 -15.39 -6.63
C ALA A 210 3.38 -16.80 -6.04
N ARG A 211 2.96 -17.77 -6.85
CA ARG A 211 2.77 -19.16 -6.43
C ARG A 211 4.07 -19.83 -6.00
N LEU A 212 5.19 -19.55 -6.70
CA LEU A 212 6.51 -20.06 -6.33
C LEU A 212 7.01 -19.44 -5.01
N LEU A 213 6.74 -18.16 -4.76
CA LEU A 213 7.16 -17.45 -3.56
C LEU A 213 6.30 -17.78 -2.32
N ASN A 214 5.01 -18.04 -2.53
CA ASN A 214 4.08 -18.42 -1.45
C ASN A 214 3.07 -19.46 -1.97
N PRO A 215 3.32 -20.75 -1.73
CA PRO A 215 2.43 -21.84 -2.18
C PRO A 215 1.02 -21.80 -1.60
N ALA A 216 0.82 -21.19 -0.43
CA ALA A 216 -0.49 -21.10 0.24
C ALA A 216 -1.31 -19.86 -0.15
N LEU A 217 -0.73 -18.96 -0.96
CA LEU A 217 -1.34 -17.68 -1.32
C LEU A 217 -2.63 -17.87 -2.14
N VAL A 218 -3.68 -17.14 -1.77
CA VAL A 218 -4.88 -17.04 -2.62
C VAL A 218 -4.58 -16.07 -3.77
N ILE A 219 -4.61 -16.56 -5.00
CA ILE A 219 -4.29 -15.76 -6.19
C ILE A 219 -5.55 -15.55 -7.03
N ILE A 220 -5.88 -14.29 -7.28
CA ILE A 220 -6.93 -13.87 -8.20
C ILE A 220 -6.27 -13.12 -9.35
N ALA A 221 -6.58 -13.50 -10.59
CA ALA A 221 -5.98 -12.89 -11.76
C ALA A 221 -7.04 -12.42 -12.75
N ARG A 222 -6.76 -11.29 -13.42
CA ARG A 222 -7.54 -10.84 -14.57
C ARG A 222 -7.05 -11.54 -15.84
N ALA A 223 -7.99 -11.97 -16.68
CA ALA A 223 -7.76 -12.37 -18.06
C ALA A 223 -8.68 -11.60 -19.01
N GLU A 224 -8.20 -11.26 -20.19
CA GLU A 224 -9.01 -10.71 -21.28
C GLU A 224 -9.45 -11.82 -22.24
N GLU A 225 -8.60 -12.80 -22.45
CA GLU A 225 -8.82 -13.91 -23.39
C GLU A 225 -9.09 -15.23 -22.67
N ALA A 226 -9.99 -16.05 -23.20
CA ALA A 226 -10.31 -17.38 -22.64
C ALA A 226 -9.10 -18.32 -22.61
N GLU A 227 -8.19 -18.18 -23.58
CA GLU A 227 -6.95 -18.98 -23.62
C GLU A 227 -6.01 -18.63 -22.46
N ALA A 228 -5.93 -17.36 -22.07
CA ALA A 228 -5.17 -16.91 -20.93
C ALA A 228 -5.75 -17.43 -19.61
N GLU A 229 -7.08 -17.48 -19.48
CA GLU A 229 -7.78 -18.05 -18.33
C GLU A 229 -7.36 -19.50 -18.07
N ALA A 230 -7.38 -20.34 -19.11
CA ALA A 230 -6.97 -21.74 -18.99
C ALA A 230 -5.50 -21.90 -18.54
N LYS A 231 -4.61 -21.01 -18.99
CA LYS A 231 -3.19 -21.01 -18.59
C LYS A 231 -3.03 -20.54 -17.14
N LEU A 232 -3.75 -19.50 -16.72
CA LEU A 232 -3.74 -18.99 -15.35
C LEU A 232 -4.19 -20.04 -14.33
N LEU A 233 -5.26 -20.77 -14.62
CA LEU A 233 -5.71 -21.87 -13.76
C LEU A 233 -4.67 -22.99 -13.65
N LYS A 234 -3.95 -23.33 -14.74
CA LYS A 234 -2.89 -24.33 -14.73
C LYS A 234 -1.68 -23.96 -13.89
N VAL A 235 -1.38 -22.66 -13.75
CA VAL A 235 -0.27 -22.20 -12.87
C VAL A 235 -0.72 -22.02 -11.41
N GLY A 236 -1.97 -22.42 -11.08
CA GLY A 236 -2.44 -22.45 -9.71
C GLY A 236 -3.12 -21.16 -9.24
N VAL A 237 -3.64 -20.34 -10.17
CA VAL A 237 -4.55 -19.24 -9.82
C VAL A 237 -5.86 -19.81 -9.27
N ASN A 238 -6.32 -19.30 -8.15
CA ASN A 238 -7.55 -19.77 -7.50
C ASN A 238 -8.81 -19.31 -8.22
N LYS A 239 -8.80 -18.08 -8.74
CA LYS A 239 -9.93 -17.50 -9.48
C LYS A 239 -9.43 -16.60 -10.59
N VAL A 240 -9.97 -16.78 -11.79
CA VAL A 240 -9.75 -15.86 -12.91
C VAL A 240 -11.03 -15.00 -13.09
N ILE A 241 -10.84 -13.72 -13.34
CA ILE A 241 -11.89 -12.74 -13.60
C ILE A 241 -11.69 -12.20 -15.01
N SER A 242 -12.72 -12.30 -15.84
CA SER A 242 -12.75 -11.78 -17.21
C SER A 242 -13.78 -10.65 -17.32
N PRO A 243 -13.40 -9.38 -17.00
CA PRO A 243 -14.37 -8.29 -16.84
C PRO A 243 -15.22 -8.02 -18.06
N TYR A 244 -14.68 -8.20 -19.26
CA TYR A 244 -15.40 -7.98 -20.51
C TYR A 244 -16.41 -9.08 -20.79
N LEU A 245 -16.06 -10.35 -20.54
CA LEU A 245 -17.00 -11.47 -20.70
C LEU A 245 -18.12 -11.39 -19.66
N GLU A 246 -17.77 -11.17 -18.40
CA GLU A 246 -18.76 -11.03 -17.33
C GLU A 246 -19.66 -9.82 -17.58
N GLY A 247 -19.08 -8.68 -17.97
CA GLY A 247 -19.84 -7.47 -18.32
C GLY A 247 -20.76 -7.67 -19.51
N GLY A 248 -20.27 -8.34 -20.56
CA GLY A 248 -21.06 -8.68 -21.75
C GLY A 248 -22.24 -9.60 -21.43
N HIS A 249 -22.01 -10.68 -20.68
CA HIS A 249 -23.07 -11.58 -20.21
C HIS A 249 -24.11 -10.84 -19.37
N ARG A 250 -23.68 -10.00 -18.43
CA ARG A 250 -24.56 -9.22 -17.58
C ARG A 250 -25.40 -8.22 -18.39
N ALA A 251 -24.79 -7.55 -19.39
CA ALA A 251 -25.51 -6.64 -20.28
C ALA A 251 -26.64 -7.36 -21.04
N VAL A 252 -26.35 -8.54 -21.61
CA VAL A 252 -27.39 -9.34 -22.31
C VAL A 252 -28.47 -9.81 -21.34
N GLN A 253 -28.10 -10.31 -20.17
CA GLN A 253 -29.07 -10.73 -19.15
C GLN A 253 -29.96 -9.57 -18.69
N SER A 254 -29.45 -8.35 -18.61
CA SER A 254 -30.25 -7.17 -18.27
C SER A 254 -31.35 -6.87 -19.29
N ILE A 255 -31.16 -7.24 -20.57
CA ILE A 255 -32.15 -7.09 -21.60
C ILE A 255 -33.26 -8.16 -21.46
N PHE A 256 -32.88 -9.42 -21.25
CA PHE A 256 -33.81 -10.54 -21.30
C PHE A 256 -34.39 -10.93 -19.92
N LYS A 257 -33.73 -10.56 -18.83
CA LYS A 257 -34.11 -10.90 -17.45
C LYS A 257 -33.95 -9.70 -16.51
N PRO A 258 -34.59 -8.54 -16.78
CA PRO A 258 -34.38 -7.31 -16.02
C PRO A 258 -34.76 -7.46 -14.54
N SER A 259 -35.85 -8.14 -14.23
CA SER A 259 -36.25 -8.35 -12.83
C SER A 259 -35.27 -9.20 -12.03
N LEU A 260 -34.65 -10.20 -12.67
CA LEU A 260 -33.62 -11.02 -12.04
C LEU A 260 -32.37 -10.19 -11.75
N GLN A 261 -31.94 -9.36 -12.72
CA GLN A 261 -30.79 -8.49 -12.52
C GLN A 261 -31.04 -7.47 -11.42
N HIS A 262 -32.22 -6.86 -11.41
CA HIS A 262 -32.60 -5.94 -10.34
C HIS A 262 -32.56 -6.62 -8.95
N PHE A 263 -33.09 -7.84 -8.84
CA PHE A 263 -33.03 -8.61 -7.61
C PHE A 263 -31.56 -8.91 -7.16
N VAL A 264 -30.74 -9.40 -8.09
CA VAL A 264 -29.32 -9.70 -7.80
C VAL A 264 -28.57 -8.42 -7.37
N ASP A 265 -28.78 -7.29 -8.07
CA ASP A 265 -28.13 -6.02 -7.72
C ASP A 265 -28.61 -5.50 -6.36
N GLN A 266 -29.88 -5.69 -6.01
CA GLN A 266 -30.38 -5.33 -4.68
C GLN A 266 -29.76 -6.18 -3.58
N VAL A 267 -29.63 -7.49 -3.77
CA VAL A 267 -29.05 -8.40 -2.78
C VAL A 267 -27.54 -8.20 -2.62
N THR A 268 -26.82 -7.84 -3.72
CA THR A 268 -25.35 -7.76 -3.69
C THR A 268 -24.81 -6.35 -3.45
N ARG A 269 -25.56 -5.28 -3.73
CA ARG A 269 -25.09 -3.89 -3.74
C ARG A 269 -25.89 -2.92 -2.89
N SER A 270 -27.05 -3.32 -2.36
CA SER A 270 -27.95 -2.37 -1.71
C SER A 270 -27.57 -2.18 -0.24
N GLU A 271 -27.10 -0.98 0.10
CA GLU A 271 -27.06 -0.49 1.47
C GLU A 271 -28.46 -0.13 2.02
N LEU A 272 -29.47 -0.06 1.15
CA LEU A 272 -30.84 0.36 1.47
C LEU A 272 -31.76 -0.78 1.87
N ILE A 273 -31.47 -2.01 1.44
CA ILE A 273 -32.22 -3.20 1.83
C ILE A 273 -31.23 -4.10 2.58
N ASP A 274 -31.47 -4.29 3.86
CA ASP A 274 -30.64 -5.13 4.76
C ASP A 274 -30.66 -6.64 4.38
N LEU A 275 -31.05 -6.98 3.13
CA LEU A 275 -31.08 -8.33 2.61
C LEU A 275 -29.68 -8.70 2.09
N THR A 276 -29.09 -9.72 2.64
CA THR A 276 -27.75 -10.20 2.25
C THR A 276 -27.70 -11.71 2.16
N ILE A 277 -26.69 -12.21 1.44
CA ILE A 277 -26.34 -13.64 1.41
C ILE A 277 -25.09 -13.80 2.24
N GLU A 278 -25.13 -14.70 3.21
CA GLU A 278 -24.00 -14.98 4.12
C GLU A 278 -23.67 -16.46 4.14
N GLU A 279 -22.41 -16.75 4.48
CA GLU A 279 -21.91 -18.10 4.69
C GLU A 279 -21.84 -18.41 6.18
N PHE A 280 -22.39 -19.53 6.59
CA PHE A 280 -22.38 -20.00 7.97
C PHE A 280 -21.68 -21.35 8.07
N PRO A 281 -20.43 -21.41 8.55
CA PRO A 281 -19.76 -22.67 8.82
C PRO A 281 -20.41 -23.36 10.03
N VAL A 282 -20.85 -24.60 9.86
CA VAL A 282 -21.52 -25.42 10.87
C VAL A 282 -20.46 -26.11 11.71
N GLN A 283 -20.31 -25.69 12.96
CA GLN A 283 -19.35 -26.27 13.89
C GLN A 283 -19.88 -27.62 14.48
N SER A 284 -18.96 -28.49 14.82
CA SER A 284 -19.31 -29.72 15.55
C SER A 284 -19.90 -29.37 16.93
N GLY A 285 -21.06 -29.99 17.25
CA GLY A 285 -21.76 -29.76 18.51
C GLY A 285 -22.58 -28.45 18.58
N CYS A 286 -22.79 -27.77 17.45
CA CYS A 286 -23.75 -26.68 17.38
C CYS A 286 -25.18 -27.19 17.23
N GLU A 287 -26.17 -26.32 17.45
CA GLU A 287 -27.59 -26.66 17.44
C GLU A 287 -28.07 -27.20 16.08
N LEU A 288 -27.52 -26.72 14.98
CA LEU A 288 -27.93 -27.11 13.63
C LEU A 288 -27.33 -28.41 13.12
N ALA A 289 -26.21 -28.86 13.72
CA ALA A 289 -25.54 -30.07 13.28
C ALA A 289 -26.38 -31.33 13.60
N GLY A 290 -26.64 -32.13 12.56
CA GLY A 290 -27.47 -33.36 12.66
C GLY A 290 -28.96 -33.13 12.45
N GLN A 291 -29.43 -31.88 12.34
CA GLN A 291 -30.81 -31.57 12.01
C GLN A 291 -31.03 -31.56 10.47
N THR A 292 -32.23 -31.86 10.04
CA THR A 292 -32.62 -31.60 8.65
C THR A 292 -32.95 -30.14 8.44
N VAL A 293 -32.83 -29.65 7.17
CA VAL A 293 -33.15 -28.26 6.80
C VAL A 293 -34.53 -27.83 7.31
N GLY A 294 -35.53 -28.71 7.21
CA GLY A 294 -36.88 -28.48 7.73
C GLY A 294 -36.99 -28.38 9.25
N GLN A 295 -36.19 -29.16 9.97
CA GLN A 295 -36.15 -29.14 11.43
C GLN A 295 -35.53 -27.92 12.03
N THR A 296 -34.60 -27.24 11.31
CA THR A 296 -33.91 -26.03 11.79
C THR A 296 -34.86 -24.85 12.03
N ARG A 297 -36.03 -24.84 11.38
CA ARG A 297 -37.03 -23.74 11.41
C ARG A 297 -36.46 -22.37 11.11
N LEU A 298 -35.30 -22.28 10.47
CA LEU A 298 -34.63 -21.01 10.14
C LEU A 298 -35.56 -20.09 9.34
N ARG A 299 -36.34 -20.65 8.41
CA ARG A 299 -37.29 -19.87 7.61
C ARG A 299 -38.47 -19.33 8.43
N SER A 300 -39.05 -20.14 9.30
CA SER A 300 -40.25 -19.79 10.07
C SER A 300 -39.94 -18.91 11.29
N GLN A 301 -38.80 -19.09 11.93
CA GLN A 301 -38.42 -18.35 13.13
C GLN A 301 -37.60 -17.09 12.83
N PHE A 302 -36.70 -17.15 11.86
CA PHE A 302 -35.76 -16.08 11.56
C PHE A 302 -35.96 -15.43 10.20
N GLY A 303 -36.86 -15.94 9.33
CA GLY A 303 -37.05 -15.44 7.97
C GLY A 303 -35.87 -15.75 7.03
N ILE A 304 -34.98 -16.67 7.40
CA ILE A 304 -33.77 -17.06 6.67
C ILE A 304 -34.06 -18.21 5.74
N THR A 305 -33.67 -18.09 4.48
CA THR A 305 -33.80 -19.18 3.49
C THR A 305 -32.41 -19.73 3.15
N ILE A 306 -32.23 -21.05 3.35
CA ILE A 306 -31.00 -21.74 2.92
C ILE A 306 -31.04 -21.88 1.39
N LEU A 307 -30.05 -21.33 0.71
CA LEU A 307 -29.88 -21.39 -0.73
C LEU A 307 -29.04 -22.59 -1.16
N GLY A 308 -28.07 -23.00 -0.31
CA GLY A 308 -27.20 -24.10 -0.59
C GLY A 308 -26.45 -24.60 0.65
N ILE A 309 -25.91 -25.80 0.52
CA ILE A 309 -25.02 -26.44 1.51
C ILE A 309 -23.74 -26.84 0.80
N VAL A 310 -22.62 -26.29 1.24
CA VAL A 310 -21.29 -26.72 0.81
C VAL A 310 -20.83 -27.84 1.75
N GLN A 311 -20.66 -29.03 1.20
CA GLN A 311 -20.21 -30.21 1.96
C GLN A 311 -18.70 -30.12 2.24
N ALA A 312 -18.19 -30.91 3.20
CA ALA A 312 -16.80 -30.93 3.57
C ALA A 312 -15.85 -31.33 2.42
N ASP A 313 -16.36 -32.06 1.42
CA ASP A 313 -15.64 -32.42 0.18
C ASP A 313 -15.67 -31.29 -0.89
N GLY A 314 -16.27 -30.13 -0.58
CA GLY A 314 -16.41 -28.98 -1.46
C GLY A 314 -17.57 -29.05 -2.44
N LYS A 315 -18.40 -30.09 -2.40
CA LYS A 315 -19.62 -30.17 -3.25
C LYS A 315 -20.68 -29.22 -2.74
N LEU A 316 -21.29 -28.49 -3.68
CA LEU A 316 -22.39 -27.57 -3.40
C LEU A 316 -23.73 -28.24 -3.77
N ALA A 317 -24.59 -28.46 -2.76
CA ALA A 317 -25.98 -28.81 -2.93
C ALA A 317 -26.79 -27.50 -3.03
N ILE A 318 -27.38 -27.23 -4.18
CA ILE A 318 -28.21 -26.04 -4.42
C ILE A 318 -29.67 -26.36 -4.15
N ALA A 319 -30.39 -25.45 -3.49
CA ALA A 319 -31.78 -25.58 -3.11
C ALA A 319 -32.07 -26.91 -2.36
N PRO A 320 -31.40 -27.14 -1.21
CA PRO A 320 -31.52 -28.38 -0.47
C PRO A 320 -32.98 -28.66 -0.08
N SER A 321 -33.38 -29.91 -0.12
CA SER A 321 -34.71 -30.30 0.31
C SER A 321 -34.88 -30.15 1.83
N GLY A 322 -36.13 -30.08 2.30
CA GLY A 322 -36.41 -30.02 3.75
C GLY A 322 -35.91 -31.23 4.53
N ASP A 323 -35.70 -32.35 3.87
CA ASP A 323 -35.26 -33.63 4.48
C ASP A 323 -33.72 -33.78 4.46
N GLU A 324 -32.99 -32.85 3.82
CA GLU A 324 -31.55 -32.88 3.71
C GLU A 324 -30.90 -32.55 5.06
N THR A 325 -29.97 -33.40 5.50
CA THR A 325 -29.32 -33.28 6.81
C THR A 325 -28.11 -32.32 6.73
N ILE A 326 -28.00 -31.42 7.69
CA ILE A 326 -26.90 -30.51 7.87
C ILE A 326 -25.82 -31.21 8.72
N GLU A 327 -24.70 -31.54 8.09
CA GLU A 327 -23.60 -32.20 8.78
C GLU A 327 -22.62 -31.17 9.38
N ALA A 328 -21.95 -31.57 10.47
CA ALA A 328 -20.86 -30.79 11.04
C ALA A 328 -19.71 -30.65 10.02
N GLY A 329 -19.11 -29.47 9.91
CA GLY A 329 -18.06 -29.17 8.95
C GLY A 329 -18.57 -28.73 7.56
N THR A 330 -19.89 -28.65 7.36
CA THR A 330 -20.51 -28.05 6.17
C THR A 330 -20.60 -26.53 6.31
N THR A 331 -20.80 -25.83 5.18
CA THR A 331 -21.08 -24.39 5.19
C THR A 331 -22.45 -24.14 4.55
N LEU A 332 -23.35 -23.49 5.30
CA LEU A 332 -24.65 -23.09 4.80
C LEU A 332 -24.52 -21.76 4.06
N ILE A 333 -25.09 -21.67 2.87
CA ILE A 333 -25.27 -20.41 2.14
C ILE A 333 -26.74 -20.01 2.33
N ALA A 334 -26.98 -18.88 2.99
CA ALA A 334 -28.34 -18.47 3.33
C ALA A 334 -28.58 -17.00 2.99
N ILE A 335 -29.84 -16.69 2.65
CA ILE A 335 -30.32 -15.33 2.37
C ILE A 335 -31.30 -14.90 3.46
N GLY A 336 -31.15 -13.67 3.93
CA GLY A 336 -32.03 -13.07 4.93
C GLY A 336 -31.66 -11.62 5.22
N LEU A 337 -32.42 -10.97 6.09
CA LEU A 337 -32.04 -9.64 6.57
C LEU A 337 -30.79 -9.76 7.46
N ARG A 338 -29.88 -8.79 7.39
CA ARG A 338 -28.61 -8.80 8.15
C ARG A 338 -28.81 -9.07 9.65
N GLN A 339 -29.79 -8.43 10.28
CA GLN A 339 -30.11 -8.65 11.70
C GLN A 339 -30.57 -10.08 11.97
N GLN A 340 -31.36 -10.68 11.07
CA GLN A 340 -31.84 -12.05 11.20
C GLN A 340 -30.69 -13.07 11.05
N LEU A 341 -29.81 -12.84 10.06
CA LEU A 341 -28.63 -13.66 9.84
C LEU A 341 -27.67 -13.61 11.04
N GLN A 342 -27.42 -12.40 11.59
CA GLN A 342 -26.61 -12.25 12.79
C GLN A 342 -27.18 -13.00 14.01
N ALA A 343 -28.50 -12.99 14.18
CA ALA A 343 -29.13 -13.73 15.26
C ALA A 343 -28.96 -15.27 15.07
N ALA A 344 -28.91 -15.76 13.82
CA ALA A 344 -28.73 -17.17 13.53
C ALA A 344 -27.27 -17.66 13.61
N VAL A 345 -26.27 -16.77 13.62
CA VAL A 345 -24.85 -17.15 13.77
C VAL A 345 -24.62 -17.96 15.04
N ALA A 346 -25.27 -17.60 16.14
CA ALA A 346 -25.17 -18.33 17.40
C ALA A 346 -25.58 -19.81 17.31
N LEU A 347 -26.50 -20.15 16.39
CA LEU A 347 -26.97 -21.52 16.18
C LEU A 347 -25.95 -22.39 15.43
N THR A 348 -25.01 -21.80 14.73
CA THR A 348 -23.95 -22.52 13.98
C THR A 348 -22.67 -22.70 14.78
N GLN A 349 -22.54 -22.00 15.93
CA GLN A 349 -21.38 -22.04 16.80
C GLN A 349 -21.61 -23.05 17.97
N SER A 350 -20.54 -23.71 18.40
CA SER A 350 -20.62 -24.56 19.58
C SER A 350 -20.81 -23.73 20.85
N ALA A 351 -21.52 -24.28 21.85
CA ALA A 351 -21.76 -23.59 23.12
C ALA A 351 -20.48 -23.16 23.86
N GLN A 352 -19.32 -23.75 23.54
CA GLN A 352 -18.01 -23.37 24.09
C GLN A 352 -17.40 -22.12 23.43
N SER A 353 -17.69 -21.84 22.16
CA SER A 353 -17.16 -20.68 21.47
C SER A 353 -18.01 -19.41 21.70
N ALA A 354 -19.28 -19.54 22.02
CA ALA A 354 -20.19 -18.43 22.32
C ALA A 354 -19.83 -17.67 23.63
N ASN A 355 -19.11 -18.32 24.57
CA ASN A 355 -18.64 -17.69 25.81
C ASN A 355 -17.28 -17.00 25.70
N ALA A 356 -16.55 -17.15 24.61
CA ALA A 356 -15.24 -16.51 24.40
C ALA A 356 -15.33 -15.16 23.66
N SER A 357 -16.52 -14.79 23.15
CA SER A 357 -16.75 -13.53 22.41
C SER A 357 -17.60 -12.49 23.16
N LYS A 358 -17.84 -12.69 24.46
CA LYS A 358 -18.36 -11.68 25.39
C LYS A 358 -17.19 -11.15 26.23
#